data_6945925bd41002c5d7634a625f9ba9fb
#
_entry.id   6945925bd41002c5d7634a625f9ba9fb
#
_cell.length_a   1.000
_cell.length_b   1.000
_cell.length_c   1.000
_cell.angle_alpha   90.00
_cell.angle_beta   90.00
_cell.angle_gamma   90.00
#
_symmetry.space_group_name_H-M   'P 1'
#
loop_
_entity.id
_entity.type
_entity.pdbx_description
1 polymer ?
#
loop_
_entity_poly.entity_id
_entity_poly.type
_entity_poly.pdbx_seq_one_letter_code
_entity_poly.pdbx_strand_id
1 'polypeptide(L)'
;MGVYEELQERGLIAQVTDEKEVRGMVNSGKAIFYIGFDPTADSLHVGHFMALCLMKRLQMAGNRPIALMGGGTGMIGDPSGRTDLRKVLTVEEIDRNIACFKEQMSRFIDFSEGKAILVNNGDWLRNLNLMEFLREVGPHFSVNEMLRARCYVNRLANGLSFLEFSYMLMQGYDFYRLYEDYGCNMEFGGDDQWSNMLAGTELIRKKLGKDAHAMTITLLTNKEGKKMGKTASGAVWLDPKKTSPYDFYQYWRNVDDADVGKCLRLLTFIPMEEIREMDKWEGAELNKAKAVLAFHLTELVHGTEEAKKAEEAAKSLFAGAGASVNVPSYSLSKEEYADGVDVLNLLVLTGLAPSKGEARRNVQQGGVSFAGEKVTDIGRVFSPEELSGEPLLQKGKKSFVKIIF
;
A
#
# COMPACT_ATOMS: atom_id res chain seq x y z
N MET A 1 -24.24 -13.10 8.61
CA MET A 1 -23.95 -12.16 7.50
C MET A 1 -22.84 -12.79 6.68
N GLY A 2 -22.99 -12.90 5.35
CA GLY A 2 -21.94 -13.42 4.47
C GLY A 2 -20.82 -12.40 4.27
N VAL A 3 -19.71 -12.85 3.71
CA VAL A 3 -18.57 -11.94 3.45
C VAL A 3 -18.91 -10.86 2.42
N TYR A 4 -19.75 -11.17 1.42
CA TYR A 4 -20.20 -10.19 0.43
C TYR A 4 -20.95 -9.02 1.07
N GLU A 5 -21.90 -9.32 1.96
CA GLU A 5 -22.69 -8.32 2.70
C GLU A 5 -21.76 -7.49 3.61
N GLU A 6 -20.77 -8.10 4.24
CA GLU A 6 -19.77 -7.38 5.01
C GLU A 6 -18.95 -6.41 4.15
N LEU A 7 -18.48 -6.86 2.97
CA LEU A 7 -17.77 -6.00 2.02
C LEU A 7 -18.64 -4.81 1.56
N GLN A 8 -19.93 -5.06 1.31
CA GLN A 8 -20.88 -4.03 0.93
C GLN A 8 -21.11 -3.02 2.05
N GLU A 9 -21.33 -3.48 3.28
CA GLU A 9 -21.54 -2.63 4.44
C GLU A 9 -20.31 -1.77 4.76
N ARG A 10 -19.12 -2.32 4.57
CA ARG A 10 -17.85 -1.60 4.72
C ARG A 10 -17.60 -0.57 3.61
N GLY A 11 -18.38 -0.58 2.53
CA GLY A 11 -18.20 0.29 1.37
C GLY A 11 -17.00 -0.09 0.50
N LEU A 12 -16.61 -1.36 0.52
CA LEU A 12 -15.49 -1.87 -0.28
C LEU A 12 -15.86 -2.09 -1.74
N ILE A 13 -17.09 -2.50 -2.06
CA ILE A 13 -17.49 -2.86 -3.40
C ILE A 13 -17.70 -1.61 -4.26
N ALA A 14 -17.02 -1.53 -5.42
CA ALA A 14 -17.22 -0.47 -6.41
C ALA A 14 -18.01 -0.96 -7.63
N GLN A 15 -17.53 -1.99 -8.32
CA GLN A 15 -18.19 -2.59 -9.49
C GLN A 15 -18.12 -4.11 -9.40
N VAL A 16 -19.10 -4.78 -10.00
CA VAL A 16 -19.18 -6.24 -10.05
C VAL A 16 -19.82 -6.68 -11.38
N THR A 17 -19.32 -7.75 -12.00
CA THR A 17 -19.82 -8.25 -13.29
C THR A 17 -21.21 -8.88 -13.17
N ASP A 18 -21.42 -9.73 -12.18
CA ASP A 18 -22.69 -10.36 -11.84
C ASP A 18 -22.79 -10.47 -10.31
N GLU A 19 -23.63 -9.63 -9.72
CA GLU A 19 -23.77 -9.55 -8.27
C GLU A 19 -24.24 -10.86 -7.65
N LYS A 20 -25.17 -11.55 -8.30
CA LYS A 20 -25.77 -12.79 -7.78
C LYS A 20 -24.74 -13.91 -7.74
N GLU A 21 -24.03 -14.11 -8.85
CA GLU A 21 -23.01 -15.15 -8.96
C GLU A 21 -21.82 -14.88 -8.06
N VAL A 22 -21.30 -13.65 -8.07
CA VAL A 22 -20.17 -13.22 -7.21
C VAL A 22 -20.51 -13.40 -5.73
N ARG A 23 -21.68 -12.91 -5.29
CA ARG A 23 -22.19 -13.08 -3.93
C ARG A 23 -22.29 -14.56 -3.54
N GLY A 24 -22.87 -15.38 -4.43
CA GLY A 24 -23.00 -16.82 -4.19
C GLY A 24 -21.65 -17.51 -4.02
N MET A 25 -20.69 -17.20 -4.87
CA MET A 25 -19.36 -17.80 -4.82
C MET A 25 -18.58 -17.40 -3.58
N VAL A 26 -18.45 -16.10 -3.29
CA VAL A 26 -17.64 -15.64 -2.15
C VAL A 26 -18.25 -16.01 -0.80
N ASN A 27 -19.59 -16.00 -0.68
CA ASN A 27 -20.28 -16.39 0.55
C ASN A 27 -20.23 -17.90 0.82
N SER A 28 -20.11 -18.73 -0.23
CA SER A 28 -19.98 -20.17 -0.08
C SER A 28 -18.53 -20.65 0.11
N GLY A 29 -17.53 -19.75 0.07
CA GLY A 29 -16.11 -20.11 0.15
C GLY A 29 -15.59 -20.87 -1.08
N LYS A 30 -16.27 -20.76 -2.23
CA LYS A 30 -15.91 -21.49 -3.46
C LYS A 30 -15.13 -20.65 -4.48
N ALA A 31 -14.93 -19.35 -4.23
CA ALA A 31 -14.15 -18.54 -5.13
C ALA A 31 -12.66 -18.92 -5.04
N ILE A 32 -12.10 -19.25 -6.20
CA ILE A 32 -10.66 -19.24 -6.41
C ILE A 32 -10.37 -17.94 -7.14
N PHE A 33 -9.72 -17.02 -6.49
CA PHE A 33 -9.59 -15.66 -6.99
C PHE A 33 -8.14 -15.17 -6.99
N TYR A 34 -7.84 -14.22 -7.87
CA TYR A 34 -6.54 -13.60 -7.85
C TYR A 34 -6.60 -12.08 -7.66
N ILE A 35 -5.52 -11.54 -7.13
CA ILE A 35 -5.17 -10.12 -7.16
C ILE A 35 -3.74 -10.01 -7.69
N GLY A 36 -3.53 -9.12 -8.67
CA GLY A 36 -2.23 -8.85 -9.28
C GLY A 36 -1.45 -7.77 -8.53
N PHE A 37 -0.14 -7.95 -8.43
CA PHE A 37 0.79 -7.02 -7.79
C PHE A 37 2.03 -6.84 -8.67
N ASP A 38 2.14 -5.67 -9.31
CA ASP A 38 3.34 -5.30 -10.07
C ASP A 38 4.45 -4.88 -9.10
N PRO A 39 5.61 -5.55 -9.10
CA PRO A 39 6.69 -5.33 -8.13
C PRO A 39 7.55 -4.11 -8.50
N THR A 40 6.94 -2.92 -8.45
CA THR A 40 7.57 -1.65 -8.87
C THR A 40 8.54 -1.07 -7.83
N ALA A 41 8.66 -1.69 -6.66
CA ALA A 41 9.59 -1.37 -5.58
C ALA A 41 9.87 -2.64 -4.74
N ASP A 42 10.89 -2.59 -3.90
CA ASP A 42 11.29 -3.66 -2.97
C ASP A 42 10.42 -3.75 -1.71
N SER A 43 9.32 -3.00 -1.64
CA SER A 43 8.34 -3.07 -0.55
C SER A 43 6.94 -2.77 -1.05
N LEU A 44 5.96 -3.43 -0.43
CA LEU A 44 4.56 -3.03 -0.46
C LEU A 44 4.38 -1.71 0.31
N HIS A 45 3.34 -0.97 -0.02
CA HIS A 45 2.99 0.30 0.64
C HIS A 45 1.49 0.37 0.91
N VAL A 46 1.04 1.40 1.62
CA VAL A 46 -0.39 1.60 1.97
C VAL A 46 -1.33 1.50 0.77
N GLY A 47 -0.88 1.83 -0.45
CA GLY A 47 -1.69 1.64 -1.67
C GLY A 47 -2.04 0.19 -1.98
N HIS A 48 -1.20 -0.78 -1.57
CA HIS A 48 -1.47 -2.22 -1.71
C HIS A 48 -2.25 -2.79 -0.51
N PHE A 49 -2.26 -2.06 0.61
CA PHE A 49 -2.75 -2.56 1.88
C PHE A 49 -4.24 -2.95 1.82
N MET A 50 -5.06 -2.16 1.13
CA MET A 50 -6.48 -2.47 0.99
C MET A 50 -6.74 -3.76 0.21
N ALA A 51 -5.95 -4.01 -0.84
CA ALA A 51 -6.01 -5.27 -1.60
C ALA A 51 -5.60 -6.48 -0.73
N LEU A 52 -4.58 -6.32 0.13
CA LEU A 52 -4.17 -7.35 1.09
C LEU A 52 -5.25 -7.61 2.15
N CYS A 53 -5.89 -6.56 2.66
CA CYS A 53 -7.00 -6.69 3.61
C CYS A 53 -8.20 -7.41 2.98
N LEU A 54 -8.54 -7.10 1.72
CA LEU A 54 -9.57 -7.80 0.97
C LEU A 54 -9.21 -9.29 0.82
N MET A 55 -7.99 -9.58 0.36
CA MET A 55 -7.52 -10.94 0.14
C MET A 55 -7.58 -11.76 1.43
N LYS A 56 -7.11 -11.20 2.55
CA LYS A 56 -7.19 -11.82 3.88
C LYS A 56 -8.64 -12.08 4.30
N ARG A 57 -9.54 -11.11 4.11
CA ARG A 57 -10.96 -11.22 4.48
C ARG A 57 -11.66 -12.32 3.71
N LEU A 58 -11.43 -12.40 2.40
CA LEU A 58 -11.98 -13.47 1.56
C LEU A 58 -11.39 -14.84 1.92
N GLN A 59 -10.10 -14.91 2.24
CA GLN A 59 -9.47 -16.14 2.72
C GLN A 59 -10.08 -16.60 4.05
N MET A 60 -10.31 -15.70 5.01
CA MET A 60 -10.98 -16.02 6.28
C MET A 60 -12.41 -16.55 6.07
N ALA A 61 -13.08 -16.15 4.99
CA ALA A 61 -14.39 -16.67 4.58
C ALA A 61 -14.31 -17.99 3.80
N GLY A 62 -13.14 -18.61 3.70
CA GLY A 62 -12.93 -19.93 3.07
C GLY A 62 -12.58 -19.88 1.59
N ASN A 63 -12.53 -18.69 0.96
CA ASN A 63 -12.13 -18.56 -0.43
C ASN A 63 -10.61 -18.71 -0.59
N ARG A 64 -10.17 -19.16 -1.77
CA ARG A 64 -8.77 -19.46 -2.04
C ARG A 64 -8.09 -18.35 -2.85
N PRO A 65 -7.22 -17.53 -2.25
CA PRO A 65 -6.51 -16.48 -2.95
C PRO A 65 -5.32 -17.00 -3.76
N ILE A 66 -5.11 -16.36 -4.90
CA ILE A 66 -3.89 -16.43 -5.72
C ILE A 66 -3.26 -15.03 -5.70
N ALA A 67 -2.07 -14.90 -5.11
CA ALA A 67 -1.28 -13.68 -5.23
C ALA A 67 -0.46 -13.75 -6.53
N LEU A 68 -0.85 -12.98 -7.55
CA LEU A 68 -0.16 -12.95 -8.83
C LEU A 68 0.92 -11.86 -8.83
N MET A 69 2.17 -12.28 -8.91
CA MET A 69 3.30 -11.38 -9.04
C MET A 69 3.51 -10.99 -10.51
N GLY A 70 3.57 -9.69 -10.78
CA GLY A 70 3.78 -9.12 -12.10
C GLY A 70 5.22 -9.20 -12.59
N GLY A 71 5.80 -10.40 -12.68
CA GLY A 71 7.16 -10.58 -13.18
C GLY A 71 7.31 -10.30 -14.66
N GLY A 72 6.24 -10.47 -15.44
CA GLY A 72 6.17 -10.09 -16.86
C GLY A 72 5.54 -8.71 -17.04
N THR A 73 4.36 -8.47 -16.45
CA THR A 73 3.65 -7.18 -16.55
C THR A 73 4.42 -6.03 -15.93
N GLY A 74 5.22 -6.26 -14.88
CA GLY A 74 6.10 -5.26 -14.27
C GLY A 74 7.19 -4.73 -15.21
N MET A 75 7.55 -5.47 -16.28
CA MET A 75 8.46 -4.99 -17.32
C MET A 75 7.81 -3.96 -18.25
N ILE A 76 6.49 -3.95 -18.32
CA ILE A 76 5.70 -3.07 -19.20
C ILE A 76 5.20 -1.86 -18.41
N GLY A 77 4.50 -2.10 -17.30
CA GLY A 77 3.91 -1.10 -16.44
C GLY A 77 2.48 -0.72 -16.82
N ASP A 78 1.57 -0.90 -15.87
CA ASP A 78 0.15 -0.59 -16.02
C ASP A 78 -0.08 0.93 -16.23
N PRO A 79 -0.77 1.33 -17.32
CA PRO A 79 -1.13 2.73 -17.55
C PRO A 79 -2.35 3.20 -16.74
N SER A 80 -3.10 2.30 -16.11
CA SER A 80 -4.36 2.59 -15.43
C SER A 80 -4.18 3.59 -14.29
N GLY A 81 -5.03 4.63 -14.28
CA GLY A 81 -5.01 5.64 -13.22
C GLY A 81 -3.77 6.54 -13.16
N ARG A 82 -3.01 6.63 -14.27
CA ARG A 82 -1.78 7.43 -14.38
C ARG A 82 -1.82 8.39 -15.57
N THR A 83 -0.94 9.39 -15.51
CA THR A 83 -0.76 10.39 -16.58
C THR A 83 0.64 10.34 -17.22
N ASP A 84 1.60 9.64 -16.57
CA ASP A 84 3.01 9.57 -16.90
C ASP A 84 3.49 8.12 -17.08
N LEU A 85 4.59 7.95 -17.84
CA LEU A 85 5.24 6.66 -18.07
C LEU A 85 5.86 6.11 -16.77
N ARG A 86 5.82 4.79 -16.59
CA ARG A 86 6.57 4.11 -15.53
C ARG A 86 8.06 4.01 -15.88
N LYS A 87 8.91 4.04 -14.83
CA LYS A 87 10.31 3.64 -14.96
C LYS A 87 10.36 2.15 -15.33
N VAL A 88 11.08 1.83 -16.38
CA VAL A 88 11.35 0.43 -16.76
C VAL A 88 12.36 -0.16 -15.77
N LEU A 89 12.01 -1.29 -15.17
CA LEU A 89 12.87 -2.04 -14.25
C LEU A 89 13.56 -3.19 -15.00
N THR A 90 14.74 -3.60 -14.52
CA THR A 90 15.39 -4.82 -15.05
C THR A 90 14.71 -6.08 -14.50
N VAL A 91 14.94 -7.22 -15.15
CA VAL A 91 14.39 -8.51 -14.70
C VAL A 91 14.90 -8.84 -13.28
N GLU A 92 16.18 -8.57 -13.00
CA GLU A 92 16.80 -8.82 -11.70
C GLU A 92 16.20 -7.93 -10.60
N GLU A 93 15.88 -6.66 -10.90
CA GLU A 93 15.20 -5.77 -9.97
C GLU A 93 13.78 -6.29 -9.67
N ILE A 94 13.05 -6.71 -10.69
CA ILE A 94 11.70 -7.27 -10.57
C ILE A 94 11.73 -8.53 -9.71
N ASP A 95 12.62 -9.48 -9.99
CA ASP A 95 12.69 -10.76 -9.27
C ASP A 95 13.09 -10.56 -7.79
N ARG A 96 13.99 -9.62 -7.51
CA ARG A 96 14.31 -9.21 -6.14
C ARG A 96 13.08 -8.60 -5.42
N ASN A 97 12.36 -7.73 -6.10
CA ASN A 97 11.16 -7.10 -5.52
C ASN A 97 10.05 -8.13 -5.25
N ILE A 98 9.89 -9.15 -6.13
CA ILE A 98 8.95 -10.25 -5.91
C ILE A 98 9.29 -11.03 -4.62
N ALA A 99 10.58 -11.30 -4.36
CA ALA A 99 11.00 -11.98 -3.14
C ALA A 99 10.62 -11.17 -1.88
N CYS A 100 10.84 -9.85 -1.91
CA CYS A 100 10.43 -8.96 -0.83
C CYS A 100 8.90 -8.93 -0.64
N PHE A 101 8.12 -8.90 -1.71
CA PHE A 101 6.65 -8.94 -1.63
C PHE A 101 6.14 -10.23 -1.01
N LYS A 102 6.70 -11.37 -1.40
CA LYS A 102 6.34 -12.68 -0.84
C LYS A 102 6.50 -12.73 0.67
N GLU A 103 7.63 -12.24 1.20
CA GLU A 103 7.88 -12.18 2.63
C GLU A 103 6.85 -11.31 3.35
N GLN A 104 6.58 -10.11 2.81
CA GLN A 104 5.62 -9.17 3.41
C GLN A 104 4.19 -9.71 3.35
N MET A 105 3.76 -10.30 2.22
CA MET A 105 2.42 -10.86 2.06
C MET A 105 2.15 -12.03 3.02
N SER A 106 3.17 -12.80 3.37
CA SER A 106 3.02 -13.93 4.31
C SER A 106 2.58 -13.52 5.72
N ARG A 107 2.64 -12.24 6.05
CA ARG A 107 2.07 -11.68 7.31
C ARG A 107 0.55 -11.52 7.25
N PHE A 108 -0.01 -11.42 6.05
CA PHE A 108 -1.44 -11.20 5.83
C PHE A 108 -2.15 -12.48 5.39
N ILE A 109 -1.53 -13.23 4.50
CA ILE A 109 -2.11 -14.37 3.79
C ILE A 109 -1.46 -15.64 4.26
N ASP A 110 -2.28 -16.62 4.58
CA ASP A 110 -1.84 -17.97 4.91
C ASP A 110 -1.55 -18.74 3.62
N PHE A 111 -0.27 -18.91 3.29
CA PHE A 111 0.22 -19.68 2.15
C PHE A 111 0.50 -21.15 2.47
N SER A 112 0.02 -21.67 3.60
CA SER A 112 0.13 -23.10 3.88
C SER A 112 -0.63 -23.91 2.83
N GLU A 113 -0.30 -25.21 2.73
CA GLU A 113 -0.79 -26.09 1.67
C GLU A 113 -2.32 -26.02 1.48
N GLY A 114 -2.73 -25.76 0.24
CA GLY A 114 -4.13 -25.70 -0.16
C GLY A 114 -4.86 -24.38 0.17
N LYS A 115 -4.28 -23.47 0.98
CA LYS A 115 -4.99 -22.27 1.44
C LYS A 115 -4.79 -21.05 0.54
N ALA A 116 -3.60 -20.85 0.02
CA ALA A 116 -3.28 -19.82 -0.95
C ALA A 116 -2.11 -20.24 -1.81
N ILE A 117 -1.96 -19.61 -2.98
CA ILE A 117 -0.79 -19.79 -3.84
C ILE A 117 -0.23 -18.45 -4.25
N LEU A 118 1.08 -18.41 -4.47
CA LEU A 118 1.77 -17.28 -5.06
C LEU A 118 2.30 -17.71 -6.43
N VAL A 119 1.94 -16.97 -7.46
CA VAL A 119 2.26 -17.26 -8.86
C VAL A 119 2.96 -16.06 -9.47
N ASN A 120 3.88 -16.29 -10.40
CA ASN A 120 4.60 -15.24 -11.12
C ASN A 120 4.21 -15.28 -12.60
N ASN A 121 3.58 -14.23 -13.14
CA ASN A 121 3.23 -14.20 -14.56
C ASN A 121 4.45 -14.10 -15.50
N GLY A 122 5.63 -13.82 -14.95
CA GLY A 122 6.89 -13.94 -15.68
C GLY A 122 7.15 -15.36 -16.20
N ASP A 123 6.61 -16.39 -15.56
CA ASP A 123 6.81 -17.80 -15.92
C ASP A 123 6.21 -18.11 -17.30
N TRP A 124 5.15 -17.43 -17.71
CA TRP A 124 4.55 -17.58 -19.04
C TRP A 124 4.74 -16.37 -19.95
N LEU A 125 4.73 -15.13 -19.45
CA LEU A 125 4.83 -13.93 -20.30
C LEU A 125 6.24 -13.70 -20.84
N ARG A 126 7.29 -13.98 -20.05
CA ARG A 126 8.69 -13.74 -20.48
C ARG A 126 9.14 -14.62 -21.66
N ASN A 127 8.55 -15.80 -21.79
CA ASN A 127 8.89 -16.78 -22.83
C ASN A 127 7.81 -16.92 -23.90
N LEU A 128 6.85 -15.99 -23.94
CA LEU A 128 5.72 -16.03 -24.84
C LEU A 128 6.17 -15.82 -26.30
N ASN A 129 5.81 -16.73 -27.19
CA ASN A 129 6.04 -16.54 -28.62
C ASN A 129 5.08 -15.47 -29.16
N LEU A 130 5.62 -14.38 -29.68
CA LEU A 130 4.82 -13.25 -30.16
C LEU A 130 3.82 -13.64 -31.24
N MET A 131 4.23 -14.47 -32.20
CA MET A 131 3.36 -14.85 -33.33
C MET A 131 2.22 -15.75 -32.88
N GLU A 132 2.50 -16.68 -31.97
CA GLU A 132 1.47 -17.54 -31.37
C GLU A 132 0.49 -16.73 -30.55
N PHE A 133 1.00 -15.84 -29.71
CA PHE A 133 0.15 -14.95 -28.89
C PHE A 133 -0.76 -14.08 -29.77
N LEU A 134 -0.23 -13.43 -30.79
CA LEU A 134 -1.03 -12.61 -31.70
C LEU A 134 -2.08 -13.42 -32.46
N ARG A 135 -1.80 -14.66 -32.83
CA ARG A 135 -2.76 -15.54 -33.54
C ARG A 135 -3.84 -16.09 -32.63
N GLU A 136 -3.51 -16.42 -31.37
CA GLU A 136 -4.42 -17.09 -30.47
C GLU A 136 -5.21 -16.14 -29.55
N VAL A 137 -4.59 -15.04 -29.16
CA VAL A 137 -5.18 -14.07 -28.25
C VAL A 137 -5.67 -12.82 -28.97
N GLY A 138 -4.89 -12.32 -29.91
CA GLY A 138 -5.18 -11.09 -30.65
C GLY A 138 -6.58 -11.01 -31.26
N PRO A 139 -7.12 -12.05 -31.92
CA PRO A 139 -8.45 -12.00 -32.51
C PRO A 139 -9.61 -11.77 -31.51
N HIS A 140 -9.37 -12.02 -30.25
CA HIS A 140 -10.39 -11.83 -29.18
C HIS A 140 -10.46 -10.40 -28.65
N PHE A 141 -9.50 -9.52 -29.03
CA PHE A 141 -9.44 -8.13 -28.59
C PHE A 141 -9.74 -7.19 -29.76
N SER A 142 -10.70 -6.31 -29.56
CA SER A 142 -11.03 -5.24 -30.50
C SER A 142 -10.25 -3.97 -30.16
N VAL A 143 -9.39 -3.49 -31.05
CA VAL A 143 -8.66 -2.22 -30.86
C VAL A 143 -9.63 -1.06 -30.61
N ASN A 144 -10.76 -1.02 -31.35
CA ASN A 144 -11.77 0.03 -31.19
C ASN A 144 -12.41 0.02 -29.80
N GLU A 145 -12.64 -1.15 -29.20
CA GLU A 145 -13.16 -1.28 -27.82
C GLU A 145 -12.08 -0.91 -26.82
N MET A 146 -10.87 -1.39 -26.99
CA MET A 146 -9.74 -1.06 -26.13
C MET A 146 -9.48 0.46 -26.07
N LEU A 147 -9.49 1.16 -27.20
CA LEU A 147 -9.31 2.63 -27.24
C LEU A 147 -10.42 3.41 -26.51
N ARG A 148 -11.60 2.81 -26.31
CA ARG A 148 -12.70 3.40 -25.51
C ARG A 148 -12.59 3.05 -24.03
N ALA A 149 -11.73 2.12 -23.65
CA ALA A 149 -11.56 1.70 -22.27
C ALA A 149 -11.06 2.85 -21.40
N ARG A 150 -11.66 2.99 -20.22
CA ARG A 150 -11.37 4.08 -19.27
C ARG A 150 -9.87 4.21 -18.94
N CYS A 151 -9.15 3.09 -18.87
CA CYS A 151 -7.71 3.08 -18.60
C CYS A 151 -6.88 3.77 -19.68
N TYR A 152 -7.34 3.82 -20.95
CA TYR A 152 -6.63 4.43 -22.06
C TYR A 152 -7.08 5.85 -22.41
N VAL A 153 -8.35 6.19 -22.18
CA VAL A 153 -8.91 7.50 -22.57
C VAL A 153 -8.05 8.67 -22.07
N ASN A 154 -7.64 8.63 -20.81
CA ASN A 154 -6.80 9.68 -20.22
C ASN A 154 -5.36 9.68 -20.77
N ARG A 155 -4.87 8.52 -21.25
CA ARG A 155 -3.53 8.38 -21.80
C ARG A 155 -3.44 8.78 -23.25
N LEU A 156 -4.52 8.61 -24.03
CA LEU A 156 -4.54 8.99 -25.45
C LEU A 156 -4.17 10.46 -25.66
N ALA A 157 -4.64 11.36 -24.81
CA ALA A 157 -4.31 12.80 -24.91
C ALA A 157 -2.83 13.11 -24.63
N ASN A 158 -2.14 12.24 -23.88
CA ASN A 158 -0.75 12.42 -23.44
C ASN A 158 0.24 11.51 -24.21
N GLY A 159 -0.22 10.80 -25.23
CA GLY A 159 0.59 9.87 -26.02
C GLY A 159 0.68 8.48 -25.39
N LEU A 160 -0.25 7.60 -25.74
CA LEU A 160 -0.26 6.18 -25.34
C LEU A 160 0.72 5.40 -26.21
N SER A 161 1.75 4.78 -25.62
CA SER A 161 2.66 3.91 -26.36
C SER A 161 2.02 2.55 -26.64
N PHE A 162 2.50 1.85 -27.67
CA PHE A 162 2.07 0.48 -27.96
C PHE A 162 2.40 -0.47 -26.80
N LEU A 163 3.51 -0.22 -26.10
CA LEU A 163 3.90 -0.96 -24.91
C LEU A 163 2.82 -0.88 -23.83
N GLU A 164 2.40 0.32 -23.45
CA GLU A 164 1.32 0.53 -22.47
C GLU A 164 -0.02 -0.03 -22.96
N PHE A 165 -0.31 0.13 -24.27
CA PHE A 165 -1.54 -0.38 -24.89
C PHE A 165 -1.65 -1.90 -24.83
N SER A 166 -0.52 -2.61 -24.87
CA SER A 166 -0.50 -4.07 -24.78
C SER A 166 -0.75 -4.62 -23.36
N TYR A 167 -0.70 -3.78 -22.33
CA TYR A 167 -0.87 -4.23 -20.94
C TYR A 167 -2.21 -4.95 -20.70
N MET A 168 -3.31 -4.43 -21.24
CA MET A 168 -4.65 -5.04 -21.11
C MET A 168 -4.68 -6.47 -21.68
N LEU A 169 -3.97 -6.73 -22.78
CA LEU A 169 -3.89 -8.06 -23.37
C LEU A 169 -3.17 -9.04 -22.44
N MET A 170 -2.11 -8.57 -21.78
CA MET A 170 -1.31 -9.40 -20.86
C MET A 170 -2.09 -9.72 -19.58
N GLN A 171 -2.73 -8.74 -18.96
CA GLN A 171 -3.57 -8.99 -17.78
C GLN A 171 -4.76 -9.88 -18.12
N GLY A 172 -5.39 -9.69 -19.28
CA GLY A 172 -6.46 -10.58 -19.75
C GLY A 172 -5.96 -12.01 -19.98
N TYR A 173 -4.74 -12.15 -20.49
CA TYR A 173 -4.10 -13.46 -20.68
C TYR A 173 -3.69 -14.10 -19.35
N ASP A 174 -3.27 -13.32 -18.36
CA ASP A 174 -3.02 -13.80 -16.99
C ASP A 174 -4.26 -14.44 -16.38
N PHE A 175 -5.42 -13.77 -16.48
CA PHE A 175 -6.66 -14.34 -15.97
C PHE A 175 -7.03 -15.64 -16.69
N TYR A 176 -6.90 -15.68 -18.02
CA TYR A 176 -7.13 -16.88 -18.80
C TYR A 176 -6.22 -18.02 -18.36
N ARG A 177 -4.90 -17.78 -18.19
CA ARG A 177 -3.94 -18.79 -17.71
C ARG A 177 -4.26 -19.27 -16.30
N LEU A 178 -4.60 -18.35 -15.41
CA LEU A 178 -4.98 -18.69 -14.04
C LEU A 178 -6.27 -19.52 -13.99
N TYR A 179 -7.20 -19.24 -14.91
CA TYR A 179 -8.41 -20.04 -15.05
C TYR A 179 -8.11 -21.47 -15.49
N GLU A 180 -7.29 -21.64 -16.53
CA GLU A 180 -6.92 -22.97 -17.05
C GLU A 180 -6.06 -23.77 -16.05
N ASP A 181 -5.03 -23.12 -15.48
CA ASP A 181 -4.01 -23.83 -14.70
C ASP A 181 -4.46 -24.06 -13.23
N TYR A 182 -5.30 -23.18 -12.67
CA TYR A 182 -5.66 -23.20 -11.24
C TYR A 182 -7.15 -23.16 -10.95
N GLY A 183 -8.00 -23.11 -11.97
CA GLY A 183 -9.44 -22.96 -11.81
C GLY A 183 -9.85 -21.60 -11.23
N CYS A 184 -9.02 -20.57 -11.42
CA CYS A 184 -9.29 -19.21 -10.94
C CYS A 184 -10.52 -18.64 -11.65
N ASN A 185 -11.61 -18.47 -10.92
CA ASN A 185 -12.91 -18.05 -11.47
C ASN A 185 -13.26 -16.59 -11.16
N MET A 186 -12.40 -15.87 -10.39
CA MET A 186 -12.63 -14.49 -10.03
C MET A 186 -11.35 -13.66 -10.03
N GLU A 187 -11.48 -12.41 -10.46
CA GLU A 187 -10.45 -11.38 -10.36
C GLU A 187 -10.93 -10.24 -9.46
N PHE A 188 -10.07 -9.81 -8.52
CA PHE A 188 -10.30 -8.62 -7.71
C PHE A 188 -9.21 -7.59 -7.95
N GLY A 189 -9.57 -6.31 -7.93
CA GLY A 189 -8.63 -5.21 -8.11
C GLY A 189 -9.20 -3.87 -7.67
N GLY A 190 -8.41 -2.81 -7.75
CA GLY A 190 -8.90 -1.44 -7.57
C GLY A 190 -9.83 -1.02 -8.71
N ASP A 191 -10.67 -0.01 -8.48
CA ASP A 191 -11.64 0.46 -9.49
C ASP A 191 -10.99 0.98 -10.78
N ASP A 192 -9.72 1.34 -10.73
CA ASP A 192 -8.93 1.69 -11.92
C ASP A 192 -8.57 0.48 -12.81
N GLN A 193 -8.73 -0.75 -12.32
CA GLN A 193 -8.45 -2.01 -13.05
C GLN A 193 -9.64 -2.56 -13.84
N TRP A 194 -10.83 -2.01 -13.68
CA TRP A 194 -12.06 -2.56 -14.23
C TRP A 194 -11.98 -2.98 -15.71
N SER A 195 -11.42 -2.12 -16.56
CA SER A 195 -11.30 -2.40 -18.00
C SER A 195 -10.37 -3.59 -18.30
N ASN A 196 -9.26 -3.71 -17.56
CA ASN A 196 -8.32 -4.82 -17.71
C ASN A 196 -8.94 -6.13 -17.25
N MET A 197 -9.69 -6.11 -16.15
CA MET A 197 -10.38 -7.27 -15.58
C MET A 197 -11.46 -7.80 -16.53
N LEU A 198 -12.26 -6.90 -17.13
CA LEU A 198 -13.26 -7.28 -18.13
C LEU A 198 -12.64 -7.90 -19.38
N ALA A 199 -11.46 -7.47 -19.78
CA ALA A 199 -10.73 -8.07 -20.90
C ALA A 199 -10.40 -9.54 -20.62
N GLY A 200 -10.08 -9.89 -19.38
CA GLY A 200 -9.83 -11.27 -18.94
C GLY A 200 -11.10 -12.11 -18.92
N THR A 201 -12.20 -11.61 -18.33
CA THR A 201 -13.48 -12.33 -18.33
C THR A 201 -13.97 -12.61 -19.73
N GLU A 202 -13.84 -11.64 -20.64
CA GLU A 202 -14.24 -11.77 -22.05
C GLU A 202 -13.34 -12.74 -22.81
N LEU A 203 -12.04 -12.77 -22.55
CA LEU A 203 -11.11 -13.73 -23.17
C LEU A 203 -11.47 -15.17 -22.76
N ILE A 204 -11.75 -15.42 -21.48
CA ILE A 204 -12.17 -16.74 -20.97
C ILE A 204 -13.47 -17.15 -21.64
N ARG A 205 -14.45 -16.25 -21.71
CA ARG A 205 -15.74 -16.52 -22.39
C ARG A 205 -15.56 -16.89 -23.85
N LYS A 206 -14.75 -16.15 -24.61
CA LYS A 206 -14.53 -16.37 -26.04
C LYS A 206 -13.72 -17.62 -26.34
N LYS A 207 -12.69 -17.92 -25.54
CA LYS A 207 -11.79 -19.08 -25.79
C LYS A 207 -12.35 -20.38 -25.21
N LEU A 208 -12.95 -20.35 -24.02
CA LEU A 208 -13.37 -21.55 -23.29
C LEU A 208 -14.88 -21.75 -23.25
N GLY A 209 -15.68 -20.75 -23.61
CA GLY A 209 -17.14 -20.81 -23.43
C GLY A 209 -17.54 -20.94 -21.95
N LYS A 210 -16.74 -20.40 -21.05
CA LYS A 210 -16.91 -20.44 -19.61
C LYS A 210 -17.09 -19.05 -19.04
N ASP A 211 -17.76 -18.96 -17.88
CA ASP A 211 -17.93 -17.71 -17.17
C ASP A 211 -16.81 -17.53 -16.13
N ALA A 212 -16.29 -16.32 -16.05
CA ALA A 212 -15.41 -15.84 -15.01
C ALA A 212 -15.88 -14.46 -14.58
N HIS A 213 -15.62 -14.08 -13.35
CA HIS A 213 -16.20 -12.88 -12.74
C HIS A 213 -15.13 -11.92 -12.26
N ALA A 214 -15.53 -10.66 -12.15
CA ALA A 214 -14.66 -9.60 -11.66
C ALA A 214 -15.42 -8.71 -10.67
N MET A 215 -14.70 -8.25 -9.64
CA MET A 215 -15.20 -7.25 -8.69
C MET A 215 -14.11 -6.26 -8.36
N THR A 216 -14.39 -4.97 -8.49
CA THR A 216 -13.47 -3.92 -8.06
C THR A 216 -13.81 -3.40 -6.67
N ILE A 217 -12.77 -2.94 -5.98
CA ILE A 217 -12.91 -2.23 -4.71
C ILE A 217 -12.63 -0.75 -4.88
N THR A 218 -13.28 0.05 -4.02
CA THR A 218 -13.07 1.49 -3.96
C THR A 218 -11.59 1.82 -3.73
N LEU A 219 -11.11 2.91 -4.31
CA LEU A 219 -9.74 3.36 -4.07
C LEU A 219 -9.63 4.01 -2.69
N LEU A 220 -8.54 3.74 -2.00
CA LEU A 220 -8.23 4.38 -0.72
C LEU A 220 -7.81 5.83 -0.96
N THR A 221 -8.75 6.75 -0.79
CA THR A 221 -8.56 8.18 -0.99
C THR A 221 -8.88 8.94 0.29
N ASN A 222 -8.21 10.08 0.48
CA ASN A 222 -8.56 11.02 1.55
C ASN A 222 -9.82 11.83 1.16
N LYS A 223 -10.28 12.70 2.06
CA LYS A 223 -11.45 13.59 1.86
C LYS A 223 -11.35 14.49 0.62
N GLU A 224 -10.13 14.76 0.13
CA GLU A 224 -9.88 15.56 -1.08
C GLU A 224 -9.88 14.69 -2.36
N GLY A 225 -10.14 13.38 -2.27
CA GLY A 225 -10.09 12.45 -3.40
C GLY A 225 -8.66 12.03 -3.80
N LYS A 226 -7.63 12.42 -3.08
CA LYS A 226 -6.23 12.02 -3.36
C LYS A 226 -5.96 10.62 -2.80
N LYS A 227 -5.26 9.79 -3.57
CA LYS A 227 -4.84 8.44 -3.11
C LYS A 227 -4.01 8.55 -1.82
N MET A 228 -4.39 7.82 -0.78
CA MET A 228 -3.66 7.75 0.49
C MET A 228 -2.39 6.91 0.38
N GLY A 229 -1.52 7.03 1.39
CA GLY A 229 -0.24 6.28 1.44
C GLY A 229 0.93 6.99 0.79
N LYS A 230 0.75 8.25 0.37
CA LYS A 230 1.84 9.14 -0.05
C LYS A 230 1.88 10.34 0.86
N THR A 231 3.07 10.65 1.37
CA THR A 231 3.36 11.86 2.15
C THR A 231 4.31 12.77 1.37
N ALA A 232 4.62 13.94 1.91
CA ALA A 232 5.64 14.83 1.32
C ALA A 232 7.04 14.15 1.27
N SER A 233 7.29 13.18 2.15
CA SER A 233 8.52 12.39 2.21
C SER A 233 8.47 11.09 1.39
N GLY A 234 7.38 10.80 0.67
CA GLY A 234 7.26 9.63 -0.19
C GLY A 234 6.15 8.65 0.22
N ALA A 235 6.28 7.40 -0.18
CA ALA A 235 5.30 6.37 0.15
C ALA A 235 5.43 5.91 1.61
N VAL A 236 4.29 5.55 2.22
CA VAL A 236 4.24 4.87 3.52
C VAL A 236 4.35 3.37 3.26
N TRP A 237 5.50 2.81 3.61
CA TRP A 237 5.87 1.43 3.31
C TRP A 237 5.40 0.46 4.38
N LEU A 238 5.19 -0.80 4.00
CA LEU A 238 4.89 -1.89 4.94
C LEU A 238 6.17 -2.55 5.49
N ASP A 239 7.33 -2.28 4.88
CA ASP A 239 8.63 -2.73 5.39
C ASP A 239 9.06 -1.84 6.57
N PRO A 240 9.30 -2.41 7.77
CA PRO A 240 9.73 -1.64 8.95
C PRO A 240 11.11 -0.96 8.78
N LYS A 241 11.92 -1.40 7.82
CA LYS A 241 13.21 -0.77 7.50
C LYS A 241 13.04 0.54 6.71
N LYS A 242 11.88 0.74 6.05
CA LYS A 242 11.58 1.93 5.23
C LYS A 242 10.63 2.90 5.91
N THR A 243 9.63 2.38 6.63
CA THR A 243 8.73 3.13 7.50
C THR A 243 8.68 2.39 8.82
N SER A 244 9.25 2.97 9.86
CA SER A 244 9.29 2.34 11.18
C SER A 244 7.86 2.05 11.68
N PRO A 245 7.64 1.05 12.55
CA PRO A 245 6.34 0.80 13.17
C PRO A 245 5.76 2.02 13.86
N TYR A 246 6.62 2.86 14.47
CA TYR A 246 6.23 4.12 15.07
C TYR A 246 5.73 5.13 14.03
N ASP A 247 6.45 5.34 12.93
CA ASP A 247 6.05 6.27 11.87
C ASP A 247 4.79 5.78 11.15
N PHE A 248 4.65 4.47 10.98
CA PHE A 248 3.43 3.85 10.44
C PHE A 248 2.24 4.08 11.37
N TYR A 249 2.41 3.90 12.69
CA TYR A 249 1.39 4.22 13.70
C TYR A 249 1.03 5.70 13.65
N GLN A 250 2.04 6.60 13.60
CA GLN A 250 1.81 8.05 13.56
C GLN A 250 1.10 8.48 12.27
N TYR A 251 1.38 7.86 11.13
CA TYR A 251 0.65 8.13 9.90
C TYR A 251 -0.86 7.95 10.09
N TRP A 252 -1.28 6.81 10.64
CA TRP A 252 -2.68 6.51 10.88
C TRP A 252 -3.28 7.33 12.03
N ARG A 253 -2.50 7.61 13.07
CA ARG A 253 -2.88 8.45 14.19
C ARG A 253 -3.17 9.90 13.78
N ASN A 254 -2.62 10.33 12.65
CA ASN A 254 -2.69 11.68 12.12
C ASN A 254 -3.58 11.83 10.89
N VAL A 255 -4.37 10.81 10.51
CA VAL A 255 -5.37 10.96 9.45
C VAL A 255 -6.39 12.06 9.81
N ASP A 256 -6.98 12.67 8.79
CA ASP A 256 -8.01 13.68 8.99
C ASP A 256 -9.24 13.07 9.69
N ASP A 257 -9.91 13.87 10.52
CA ASP A 257 -11.09 13.43 11.27
C ASP A 257 -12.17 12.85 10.33
N ALA A 258 -12.37 13.46 9.17
CA ALA A 258 -13.33 13.01 8.17
C ALA A 258 -12.99 11.65 7.53
N ASP A 259 -11.73 11.21 7.60
CA ASP A 259 -11.27 9.95 6.98
C ASP A 259 -11.23 8.77 7.97
N VAL A 260 -11.33 9.01 9.28
CA VAL A 260 -11.16 7.98 10.32
C VAL A 260 -12.16 6.85 10.16
N GLY A 261 -13.45 7.13 10.11
CA GLY A 261 -14.51 6.14 9.97
C GLY A 261 -14.39 5.34 8.67
N LYS A 262 -14.02 6.00 7.56
CA LYS A 262 -13.74 5.34 6.28
C LYS A 262 -12.57 4.37 6.41
N CYS A 263 -11.45 4.79 7.01
CA CYS A 263 -10.27 3.93 7.19
C CYS A 263 -10.56 2.74 8.12
N LEU A 264 -11.32 2.93 9.19
CA LEU A 264 -11.78 1.86 10.08
C LEU A 264 -12.57 0.79 9.31
N ARG A 265 -13.53 1.20 8.50
CA ARG A 265 -14.36 0.27 7.69
C ARG A 265 -13.53 -0.47 6.64
N LEU A 266 -12.72 0.23 5.88
CA LEU A 266 -12.04 -0.35 4.73
C LEU A 266 -10.84 -1.25 5.11
N LEU A 267 -10.09 -0.87 6.15
CA LEU A 267 -8.77 -1.44 6.42
C LEU A 267 -8.70 -2.32 7.66
N THR A 268 -9.64 -2.20 8.62
CA THR A 268 -9.58 -2.98 9.86
C THR A 268 -10.49 -4.20 9.81
N PHE A 269 -10.24 -5.15 10.73
CA PHE A 269 -11.09 -6.32 10.95
C PHE A 269 -11.99 -6.15 12.19
N ILE A 270 -12.11 -4.93 12.69
CA ILE A 270 -13.03 -4.57 13.79
C ILE A 270 -14.47 -4.85 13.34
N PRO A 271 -15.32 -5.47 14.21
CA PRO A 271 -16.72 -5.68 13.91
C PRO A 271 -17.44 -4.38 13.52
N MET A 272 -18.38 -4.46 12.57
CA MET A 272 -19.10 -3.27 12.09
C MET A 272 -19.94 -2.62 13.18
N GLU A 273 -20.42 -3.38 14.17
CA GLU A 273 -21.14 -2.87 15.34
C GLU A 273 -20.27 -1.89 16.14
N GLU A 274 -19.01 -2.24 16.39
CA GLU A 274 -18.06 -1.39 17.10
C GLU A 274 -17.71 -0.14 16.28
N ILE A 275 -17.54 -0.29 14.95
CA ILE A 275 -17.26 0.86 14.08
C ILE A 275 -18.44 1.83 14.06
N ARG A 276 -19.69 1.34 14.03
CA ARG A 276 -20.90 2.20 14.11
C ARG A 276 -20.98 2.99 15.42
N GLU A 277 -20.48 2.43 16.53
CA GLU A 277 -20.38 3.19 17.79
C GLU A 277 -19.30 4.28 17.68
N MET A 278 -18.15 3.97 17.08
CA MET A 278 -17.10 4.96 16.88
C MET A 278 -17.49 6.07 15.88
N ASP A 279 -18.37 5.78 14.91
CA ASP A 279 -18.90 6.79 13.97
C ASP A 279 -19.72 7.90 14.66
N LYS A 280 -20.20 7.65 15.89
CA LYS A 280 -20.92 8.63 16.70
C LYS A 280 -19.99 9.56 17.51
N TRP A 281 -18.70 9.27 17.54
CA TRP A 281 -17.72 10.01 18.33
C TRP A 281 -17.34 11.32 17.66
N GLU A 282 -17.26 12.39 18.45
CA GLU A 282 -16.94 13.73 18.00
C GLU A 282 -15.83 14.36 18.86
N GLY A 283 -15.19 15.39 18.35
CA GLY A 283 -14.20 16.19 19.08
C GLY A 283 -13.07 15.34 19.67
N ALA A 284 -12.90 15.36 20.98
CA ALA A 284 -11.81 14.65 21.66
C ALA A 284 -11.92 13.11 21.54
N GLU A 285 -13.12 12.57 21.34
CA GLU A 285 -13.32 11.12 21.20
C GLU A 285 -12.82 10.59 19.87
N LEU A 286 -12.84 11.38 18.80
CA LEU A 286 -12.20 11.01 17.52
C LEU A 286 -10.71 10.69 17.68
N ASN A 287 -10.04 11.30 18.66
CA ASN A 287 -8.67 10.92 18.97
C ASN A 287 -8.53 9.49 19.52
N LYS A 288 -9.56 8.96 20.18
CA LYS A 288 -9.59 7.56 20.60
C LYS A 288 -9.78 6.66 19.38
N ALA A 289 -10.71 7.00 18.45
CA ALA A 289 -10.91 6.26 17.22
C ALA A 289 -9.65 6.22 16.35
N LYS A 290 -8.91 7.33 16.24
CA LYS A 290 -7.60 7.38 15.57
C LYS A 290 -6.56 6.48 16.25
N ALA A 291 -6.55 6.40 17.56
CA ALA A 291 -5.64 5.51 18.29
C ALA A 291 -5.99 4.04 18.02
N VAL A 292 -7.27 3.68 18.03
CA VAL A 292 -7.77 2.35 17.68
C VAL A 292 -7.38 2.00 16.25
N LEU A 293 -7.63 2.89 15.30
CA LEU A 293 -7.22 2.70 13.89
C LEU A 293 -5.72 2.45 13.77
N ALA A 294 -4.90 3.33 14.35
CA ALA A 294 -3.45 3.25 14.27
C ALA A 294 -2.91 1.96 14.90
N PHE A 295 -3.45 1.56 16.06
CA PHE A 295 -3.06 0.34 16.74
C PHE A 295 -3.36 -0.89 15.88
N HIS A 296 -4.60 -1.07 15.43
CA HIS A 296 -5.01 -2.25 14.66
C HIS A 296 -4.27 -2.36 13.32
N LEU A 297 -4.01 -1.24 12.63
CA LEU A 297 -3.27 -1.30 11.36
C LEU A 297 -1.78 -1.57 11.59
N THR A 298 -1.19 -1.01 12.66
CA THR A 298 0.21 -1.32 13.02
C THR A 298 0.35 -2.77 13.49
N GLU A 299 -0.60 -3.27 14.28
CA GLU A 299 -0.65 -4.68 14.69
C GLU A 299 -0.73 -5.63 13.50
N LEU A 300 -1.59 -5.31 12.53
CA LEU A 300 -1.79 -6.13 11.33
C LEU A 300 -0.52 -6.22 10.46
N VAL A 301 0.26 -5.14 10.38
CA VAL A 301 1.46 -5.06 9.53
C VAL A 301 2.72 -5.48 10.26
N HIS A 302 2.89 -5.06 11.51
CA HIS A 302 4.16 -5.19 12.26
C HIS A 302 4.06 -6.12 13.47
N GLY A 303 2.85 -6.60 13.81
CA GLY A 303 2.58 -7.46 14.95
C GLY A 303 2.27 -6.68 16.23
N THR A 304 1.69 -7.41 17.20
CA THR A 304 1.13 -6.85 18.43
C THR A 304 2.17 -6.14 19.29
N GLU A 305 3.38 -6.69 19.40
CA GLU A 305 4.42 -6.10 20.25
C GLU A 305 4.92 -4.74 19.71
N GLU A 306 5.13 -4.64 18.41
CA GLU A 306 5.52 -3.37 17.77
C GLU A 306 4.39 -2.33 17.81
N ALA A 307 3.14 -2.76 17.69
CA ALA A 307 1.97 -1.88 17.84
C ALA A 307 1.88 -1.29 19.25
N LYS A 308 2.08 -2.11 20.31
CA LYS A 308 2.12 -1.66 21.70
C LYS A 308 3.24 -0.65 21.95
N LYS A 309 4.46 -0.97 21.49
CA LYS A 309 5.61 -0.07 21.60
C LYS A 309 5.35 1.28 20.92
N ALA A 310 4.78 1.26 19.72
CA ALA A 310 4.44 2.48 18.99
C ALA A 310 3.35 3.31 19.69
N GLU A 311 2.33 2.65 20.25
CA GLU A 311 1.28 3.31 21.02
C GLU A 311 1.81 3.94 22.31
N GLU A 312 2.64 3.22 23.09
CA GLU A 312 3.27 3.71 24.30
C GLU A 312 4.18 4.90 24.03
N ALA A 313 5.00 4.80 22.97
CA ALA A 313 5.85 5.91 22.53
C ALA A 313 5.01 7.15 22.18
N ALA A 314 3.90 6.96 21.45
CA ALA A 314 3.01 8.06 21.12
C ALA A 314 2.38 8.70 22.36
N LYS A 315 1.92 7.90 23.35
CA LYS A 315 1.32 8.38 24.61
C LYS A 315 2.33 9.15 25.45
N SER A 316 3.56 8.65 25.60
CA SER A 316 4.60 9.29 26.44
C SER A 316 5.04 10.66 25.90
N LEU A 317 5.11 10.81 24.58
CA LEU A 317 5.42 12.09 23.94
C LEU A 317 4.34 13.15 24.16
N PHE A 318 3.08 12.76 24.22
CA PHE A 318 1.96 13.68 24.50
C PHE A 318 1.83 14.01 26.00
N ALA A 319 2.32 13.13 26.89
CA ALA A 319 2.28 13.36 28.36
C ALA A 319 3.43 14.23 28.87
N GLY A 320 4.33 14.71 28.00
CA GLY A 320 5.47 15.55 28.40
C GLY A 320 6.56 14.81 29.19
N ALA A 321 6.52 13.49 29.25
CA ALA A 321 7.55 12.67 29.88
C ALA A 321 8.71 12.46 28.89
N GLY A 322 9.76 13.22 29.04
CA GLY A 322 10.92 13.34 28.12
C GLY A 322 11.83 12.14 27.98
N ALA A 323 11.36 10.91 28.10
CA ALA A 323 12.16 9.73 27.83
C ALA A 323 11.27 8.55 27.43
N SER A 324 10.92 8.46 26.15
CA SER A 324 10.27 7.26 25.64
C SER A 324 11.30 6.33 24.96
N VAL A 325 11.32 5.11 25.43
CA VAL A 325 12.24 4.03 25.00
C VAL A 325 12.05 3.61 23.53
N ASN A 326 10.99 4.05 22.86
CA ASN A 326 10.55 3.55 21.56
C ASN A 326 10.35 4.62 20.47
N VAL A 327 11.02 5.76 20.55
CA VAL A 327 11.10 6.76 19.48
C VAL A 327 12.12 6.27 18.43
N PRO A 328 11.90 6.48 17.12
CA PRO A 328 12.92 6.23 16.12
C PRO A 328 14.25 6.82 16.55
N SER A 329 15.32 6.05 16.43
CA SER A 329 16.65 6.49 16.78
C SER A 329 17.55 6.55 15.55
N TYR A 330 18.45 7.50 15.53
CA TYR A 330 19.50 7.64 14.53
C TYR A 330 20.85 7.50 15.21
N SER A 331 21.66 6.52 14.77
CA SER A 331 23.03 6.35 15.22
C SER A 331 23.96 7.23 14.42
N LEU A 332 24.57 8.23 15.07
CA LEU A 332 25.63 9.03 14.49
C LEU A 332 26.92 8.23 14.46
N SER A 333 27.59 8.19 13.29
CA SER A 333 28.96 7.64 13.19
C SER A 333 30.00 8.60 13.80
N LYS A 334 31.16 8.04 14.17
CA LYS A 334 32.25 8.87 14.72
C LYS A 334 32.67 10.02 13.81
N GLU A 335 32.62 9.79 12.51
CA GLU A 335 32.94 10.79 11.47
C GLU A 335 31.89 11.91 11.39
N GLU A 336 30.66 11.62 11.71
CA GLU A 336 29.56 12.59 11.66
C GLU A 336 29.53 13.54 12.87
N TYR A 337 30.04 13.14 14.04
CA TYR A 337 29.94 13.96 15.26
C TYR A 337 31.28 14.44 15.87
N ALA A 338 32.44 14.05 15.32
CA ALA A 338 33.73 14.35 15.89
C ALA A 338 33.96 15.85 16.15
N ASP A 339 33.50 16.72 15.25
CA ASP A 339 33.60 18.19 15.36
C ASP A 339 32.28 18.87 15.71
N GLY A 340 31.26 18.08 16.15
CA GLY A 340 29.89 18.52 16.34
C GLY A 340 29.10 18.51 15.05
N VAL A 341 27.76 18.59 15.17
CA VAL A 341 26.83 18.53 14.02
C VAL A 341 25.97 19.79 14.00
N ASP A 342 25.92 20.48 12.86
CA ASP A 342 25.00 21.60 12.71
C ASP A 342 23.55 21.12 12.57
N VAL A 343 22.60 21.92 13.02
CA VAL A 343 21.17 21.60 13.08
C VAL A 343 20.59 21.22 11.72
N LEU A 344 21.07 21.81 10.61
CA LEU A 344 20.56 21.55 9.27
C LEU A 344 21.02 20.17 8.79
N ASN A 345 22.29 19.82 9.04
CA ASN A 345 22.80 18.49 8.76
C ASN A 345 22.12 17.44 9.64
N LEU A 346 21.95 17.70 10.92
CA LEU A 346 21.30 16.78 11.85
C LEU A 346 19.85 16.47 11.42
N LEU A 347 19.09 17.47 10.98
CA LEU A 347 17.72 17.29 10.45
C LEU A 347 17.69 16.44 9.16
N VAL A 348 18.72 16.57 8.31
CA VAL A 348 18.80 15.79 7.07
C VAL A 348 19.27 14.36 7.35
N LEU A 349 20.30 14.17 8.16
CA LEU A 349 20.83 12.84 8.54
C LEU A 349 19.75 11.99 9.21
N THR A 350 18.98 12.58 10.11
CA THR A 350 17.89 11.90 10.82
C THR A 350 16.63 11.68 9.97
N GLY A 351 16.61 12.16 8.73
CA GLY A 351 15.41 12.06 7.86
C GLY A 351 14.26 12.99 8.23
N LEU A 352 14.41 13.84 9.25
CA LEU A 352 13.39 14.81 9.63
C LEU A 352 13.19 15.91 8.59
N ALA A 353 14.17 16.16 7.75
CA ALA A 353 14.05 17.05 6.59
C ALA A 353 14.68 16.40 5.35
N PRO A 354 14.03 16.46 4.18
CA PRO A 354 14.53 15.84 2.94
C PRO A 354 15.71 16.65 2.33
N SER A 355 15.92 17.88 2.79
CA SER A 355 16.98 18.75 2.28
C SER A 355 17.36 19.84 3.29
N LYS A 356 18.59 20.39 3.18
CA LYS A 356 19.04 21.54 3.97
C LYS A 356 18.16 22.78 3.77
N GLY A 357 17.55 22.95 2.60
CA GLY A 357 16.64 24.06 2.32
C GLY A 357 15.35 23.96 3.13
N GLU A 358 14.79 22.77 3.28
CA GLU A 358 13.63 22.55 4.15
C GLU A 358 14.00 22.62 5.63
N ALA A 359 15.13 22.04 6.02
CA ALA A 359 15.65 22.12 7.38
C ALA A 359 15.76 23.59 7.81
N ARG A 360 16.35 24.47 6.97
CA ARG A 360 16.49 25.90 7.24
C ARG A 360 15.14 26.58 7.46
N ARG A 361 14.15 26.32 6.60
CA ARG A 361 12.79 26.87 6.76
C ARG A 361 12.15 26.44 8.08
N ASN A 362 12.29 25.16 8.43
CA ASN A 362 11.75 24.62 9.69
C ASN A 362 12.37 25.28 10.92
N VAL A 363 13.69 25.49 10.95
CA VAL A 363 14.38 26.19 12.05
C VAL A 363 13.93 27.65 12.13
N GLN A 364 13.89 28.37 11.00
CA GLN A 364 13.48 29.78 10.96
C GLN A 364 12.02 30.00 11.40
N GLN A 365 11.14 29.04 11.12
CA GLN A 365 9.74 29.07 11.56
C GLN A 365 9.55 28.63 13.03
N GLY A 366 10.64 28.34 13.76
CA GLY A 366 10.60 27.88 15.15
C GLY A 366 9.96 26.50 15.31
N GLY A 367 9.97 25.71 14.25
CA GLY A 367 9.41 24.36 14.20
C GLY A 367 10.39 23.27 14.65
N VAL A 368 11.58 23.60 15.15
CA VAL A 368 12.57 22.61 15.57
C VAL A 368 12.88 22.79 17.07
N SER A 369 12.99 21.68 17.79
CA SER A 369 13.53 21.65 19.14
C SER A 369 14.52 20.49 19.33
N PHE A 370 15.47 20.69 20.22
CA PHE A 370 16.49 19.71 20.58
C PHE A 370 16.54 19.60 22.11
N ALA A 371 16.45 18.38 22.63
CA ALA A 371 16.36 18.10 24.06
C ALA A 371 15.26 18.93 24.80
N GLY A 372 14.15 19.21 24.11
CA GLY A 372 13.03 20.02 24.62
C GLY A 372 13.16 21.54 24.44
N GLU A 373 14.33 22.04 24.05
CA GLU A 373 14.58 23.46 23.82
C GLU A 373 14.39 23.83 22.34
N LYS A 374 13.74 24.99 22.07
CA LYS A 374 13.56 25.49 20.70
C LYS A 374 14.89 25.92 20.08
N VAL A 375 15.13 25.46 18.86
CA VAL A 375 16.27 25.86 18.05
C VAL A 375 15.79 26.87 17.00
N THR A 376 16.26 28.12 17.09
CA THR A 376 15.91 29.20 16.16
C THR A 376 17.10 29.68 15.34
N ASP A 377 18.32 29.32 15.76
CA ASP A 377 19.54 29.66 15.02
C ASP A 377 19.86 28.57 14.00
N ILE A 378 19.89 28.93 12.73
CA ILE A 378 20.24 28.04 11.61
C ILE A 378 21.72 27.63 11.61
N GLY A 379 22.58 28.37 12.31
CA GLY A 379 23.99 28.09 12.49
C GLY A 379 24.31 27.29 13.76
N ARG A 380 23.28 26.86 14.53
CA ARG A 380 23.50 26.09 15.77
C ARG A 380 24.22 24.78 15.46
N VAL A 381 25.37 24.59 16.14
CA VAL A 381 26.14 23.33 16.14
C VAL A 381 25.99 22.70 17.52
N PHE A 382 25.67 21.40 17.55
CA PHE A 382 25.60 20.61 18.77
C PHE A 382 26.94 19.92 19.01
N SER A 383 27.47 20.09 20.19
CA SER A 383 28.75 19.45 20.57
C SER A 383 28.55 17.93 20.77
N PRO A 384 29.64 17.14 20.73
CA PRO A 384 29.62 15.71 21.08
C PRO A 384 29.03 15.46 22.49
N GLU A 385 29.25 16.36 23.43
CA GLU A 385 28.71 16.28 24.79
C GLU A 385 27.17 16.46 24.81
N GLU A 386 26.63 17.42 24.07
CA GLU A 386 25.19 17.63 23.92
C GLU A 386 24.49 16.45 23.24
N LEU A 387 25.19 15.80 22.33
CA LEU A 387 24.68 14.63 21.60
C LEU A 387 24.75 13.34 22.46
N SER A 388 25.66 13.25 23.45
CA SER A 388 25.90 12.03 24.24
C SER A 388 24.78 11.64 25.22
N GLY A 389 23.83 12.52 25.49
CA GLY A 389 22.71 12.27 26.39
C GLY A 389 21.51 11.59 25.75
N GLU A 390 21.65 11.00 24.57
CA GLU A 390 20.54 10.46 23.78
C GLU A 390 19.40 11.50 23.57
N PRO A 391 19.73 12.73 23.14
CA PRO A 391 18.79 13.81 23.05
C PRO A 391 17.71 13.55 22.01
N LEU A 392 16.51 14.09 22.23
CA LEU A 392 15.40 14.04 21.31
C LEU A 392 15.45 15.25 20.37
N LEU A 393 15.60 15.00 19.07
CA LEU A 393 15.43 15.99 18.02
C LEU A 393 13.99 15.96 17.52
N GLN A 394 13.34 17.11 17.48
CA GLN A 394 11.92 17.24 17.13
C GLN A 394 11.74 18.23 15.97
N LYS A 395 10.90 17.88 14.99
CA LYS A 395 10.36 18.76 13.94
C LYS A 395 8.85 18.87 14.04
N GLY A 396 8.35 20.08 14.30
CA GLY A 396 6.92 20.31 14.52
C GLY A 396 6.42 19.62 15.78
N LYS A 397 5.12 19.29 15.82
CA LYS A 397 4.49 18.64 16.98
C LYS A 397 4.49 17.11 16.92
N LYS A 398 4.92 16.51 15.80
CA LYS A 398 4.57 15.12 15.49
C LYS A 398 5.76 14.25 15.01
N SER A 399 6.90 14.83 14.70
CA SER A 399 8.07 14.10 14.18
C SER A 399 9.23 14.21 15.17
N PHE A 400 9.75 13.06 15.60
CA PHE A 400 10.78 12.94 16.63
C PHE A 400 11.82 11.90 16.23
N VAL A 401 13.06 12.13 16.53
CA VAL A 401 14.15 11.15 16.42
C VAL A 401 15.06 11.28 17.64
N LYS A 402 15.41 10.15 18.23
CA LYS A 402 16.39 10.07 19.31
C LYS A 402 17.77 9.92 18.70
N ILE A 403 18.71 10.73 19.14
CA ILE A 403 20.10 10.64 18.68
C ILE A 403 20.86 9.67 19.60
N ILE A 404 21.49 8.67 19.01
CA ILE A 404 22.35 7.69 19.71
C ILE A 404 23.67 7.54 18.96
N PHE A 405 24.75 7.10 19.64
CA PHE A 405 26.05 6.76 19.07
C PHE A 405 26.82 5.71 19.89
#